data_22713642d8788c6491463633c9fe928a
#
_entry.id   22713642d8788c6491463633c9fe928a
#
_cell.length_a   1.000
_cell.length_b   1.000
_cell.length_c   1.000
_cell.angle_alpha   90.00
_cell.angle_beta   90.00
_cell.angle_gamma   90.00
#
_symmetry.space_group_name_H-M   'P 1'
#
loop_
_entity.id
_entity.type
_entity.pdbx_description
1 polymer ?
#
loop_
_entity_poly.entity_id
_entity_poly.type
_entity_poly.pdbx_seq_one_letter_code
_entity_poly.pdbx_strand_id
1 'polypeptide(L)'
;LFVKDADKLIIRNLKDRNLAFSVIPFEHSYPFCWRCDTPLLYYACDTWFIKMTAVRDRLLANNETVNWMPDNIKHGRFGNFLENIIDWGLSRSRYWGTPLPIWECGCGHKHVIGSIEELKEMGINCPDDIELHKPYVDEVKLKCPECGGEMTRVPEVIDCWFDSGSMPFAQLHYPFENKELFEKHFPADFISEAIDQTR
;
A
#
# COMPACT_ATOMS: atom_id res chain seq x y z
N LEU A 1 -27.30 13.77 4.64
CA LEU A 1 -26.70 15.06 4.99
C LEU A 1 -25.20 14.91 5.02
N PHE A 2 -24.45 15.84 4.42
CA PHE A 2 -22.99 15.82 4.48
C PHE A 2 -22.52 16.03 5.92
N VAL A 3 -21.45 15.36 6.36
CA VAL A 3 -21.04 15.34 7.76
C VAL A 3 -20.76 16.74 8.32
N LYS A 4 -20.15 17.63 7.54
CA LYS A 4 -19.88 19.02 7.98
C LYS A 4 -21.16 19.85 8.17
N ASP A 5 -22.20 19.55 7.41
CA ASP A 5 -23.51 20.21 7.55
C ASP A 5 -24.29 19.66 8.75
N ALA A 6 -23.97 18.43 9.17
CA ALA A 6 -24.58 17.78 10.31
C ALA A 6 -24.14 18.38 11.66
N ASP A 7 -22.95 18.97 11.74
CA ASP A 7 -22.36 19.46 13.00
C ASP A 7 -23.32 20.39 13.78
N LYS A 8 -23.95 21.34 13.11
CA LYS A 8 -24.90 22.29 13.73
C LYS A 8 -26.13 21.57 14.33
N LEU A 9 -26.61 20.54 13.64
CA LEU A 9 -27.77 19.77 14.11
C LEU A 9 -27.41 18.88 15.29
N ILE A 10 -26.25 18.23 15.22
CA ILE A 10 -25.70 17.40 16.28
C ILE A 10 -25.47 18.22 17.55
N ILE A 11 -24.83 19.39 17.43
CA ILE A 11 -24.59 20.30 18.55
C ILE A 11 -25.91 20.73 19.19
N ARG A 12 -26.93 21.08 18.39
CA ARG A 12 -28.26 21.45 18.89
C ARG A 12 -28.88 20.29 19.65
N ASN A 13 -28.91 19.09 19.07
CA ASN A 13 -29.47 17.89 19.71
C ASN A 13 -28.78 17.58 21.05
N LEU A 14 -27.45 17.69 21.12
CA LEU A 14 -26.70 17.45 22.34
C LEU A 14 -27.00 18.50 23.41
N LYS A 15 -27.16 19.78 23.02
CA LYS A 15 -27.58 20.85 23.94
C LYS A 15 -29.00 20.61 24.48
N ASP A 16 -29.94 20.30 23.62
CA ASP A 16 -31.34 20.06 23.99
C ASP A 16 -31.49 18.88 24.95
N ARG A 17 -30.60 17.90 24.84
CA ARG A 17 -30.52 16.72 25.72
C ARG A 17 -29.65 16.94 26.96
N ASN A 18 -29.09 18.12 27.16
CA ASN A 18 -28.16 18.47 28.24
C ASN A 18 -26.92 17.54 28.31
N LEU A 19 -26.43 17.12 27.14
CA LEU A 19 -25.25 16.25 26.98
C LEU A 19 -24.01 17.00 26.48
N ALA A 20 -24.14 18.26 26.06
CA ALA A 20 -23.03 19.09 25.65
C ALA A 20 -22.36 19.75 26.86
N PHE A 21 -21.15 19.34 27.21
CA PHE A 21 -20.38 19.97 28.28
C PHE A 21 -19.91 21.38 27.90
N SER A 22 -19.36 21.54 26.70
CA SER A 22 -18.89 22.81 26.17
C SER A 22 -18.92 22.80 24.64
N VAL A 23 -19.17 23.97 24.04
CA VAL A 23 -19.09 24.14 22.57
C VAL A 23 -18.29 25.43 22.33
N ILE A 24 -17.06 25.28 21.85
CA ILE A 24 -16.13 26.37 21.63
C ILE A 24 -15.81 26.43 20.14
N PRO A 25 -15.97 27.59 19.46
CA PRO A 25 -15.47 27.74 18.10
C PRO A 25 -13.96 27.62 18.09
N PHE A 26 -13.44 26.85 17.13
CA PHE A 26 -12.00 26.66 16.92
C PHE A 26 -11.67 26.85 15.45
N GLU A 27 -10.78 27.78 15.17
CA GLU A 27 -10.30 28.06 13.82
C GLU A 27 -8.99 27.30 13.60
N HIS A 28 -8.93 26.52 12.52
CA HIS A 28 -7.75 25.75 12.15
C HIS A 28 -7.69 25.54 10.63
N SER A 29 -6.49 25.23 10.12
CA SER A 29 -6.33 24.79 8.74
C SER A 29 -7.04 23.46 8.50
N TYR A 30 -7.74 23.35 7.38
CA TYR A 30 -8.45 22.12 7.00
C TYR A 30 -8.00 21.66 5.60
N PRO A 31 -7.74 20.36 5.38
CA PRO A 31 -7.32 19.87 4.10
C PRO A 31 -8.48 19.77 3.10
N PHE A 32 -8.25 20.27 1.89
CA PHE A 32 -9.18 20.19 0.77
C PHE A 32 -8.58 19.36 -0.37
N CYS A 33 -9.45 18.76 -1.17
CA CYS A 33 -9.03 18.03 -2.37
C CYS A 33 -8.51 19.03 -3.40
N TRP A 34 -7.26 18.87 -3.83
CA TRP A 34 -6.63 19.76 -4.81
C TRP A 34 -7.28 19.72 -6.22
N ARG A 35 -8.13 18.72 -6.50
CA ARG A 35 -8.84 18.59 -7.79
C ARG A 35 -10.22 19.24 -7.81
N CYS A 36 -10.99 19.06 -6.74
CA CYS A 36 -12.39 19.47 -6.70
C CYS A 36 -12.71 20.43 -5.54
N ASP A 37 -11.71 20.82 -4.78
CA ASP A 37 -11.82 21.76 -3.66
C ASP A 37 -12.88 21.38 -2.60
N THR A 38 -13.18 20.08 -2.50
CA THR A 38 -14.06 19.55 -1.46
C THR A 38 -13.27 19.26 -0.19
N PRO A 39 -13.84 19.48 1.01
CA PRO A 39 -13.17 19.13 2.26
C PRO A 39 -12.95 17.62 2.36
N LEU A 40 -11.73 17.24 2.77
CA LEU A 40 -11.38 15.84 2.99
C LEU A 40 -11.96 15.34 4.30
N LEU A 41 -12.29 14.05 4.35
CA LEU A 41 -12.81 13.39 5.54
C LEU A 41 -11.93 12.21 5.92
N TYR A 42 -11.75 12.00 7.23
CA TYR A 42 -11.16 10.79 7.76
C TYR A 42 -12.27 9.76 8.00
N TYR A 43 -12.16 8.60 7.37
CA TYR A 43 -13.05 7.46 7.61
C TYR A 43 -12.29 6.15 7.48
N ALA A 44 -12.73 5.12 8.18
CA ALA A 44 -12.15 3.79 8.09
C ALA A 44 -12.56 3.13 6.77
N CYS A 45 -11.62 2.47 6.13
CA CYS A 45 -11.86 1.63 4.95
C CYS A 45 -10.97 0.38 5.03
N ASP A 46 -11.41 -0.69 4.40
CA ASP A 46 -10.61 -1.89 4.27
C ASP A 46 -9.38 -1.62 3.43
N THR A 47 -8.25 -2.18 3.85
CA THR A 47 -6.96 -1.97 3.20
C THR A 47 -6.12 -3.24 3.32
N TRP A 48 -5.37 -3.57 2.27
CA TRP A 48 -4.36 -4.61 2.30
C TRP A 48 -3.10 -4.08 2.98
N PHE A 49 -2.51 -4.89 3.86
CA PHE A 49 -1.31 -4.53 4.61
C PHE A 49 -0.17 -5.49 4.33
N ILE A 50 1.05 -4.94 4.26
CA ILE A 50 2.27 -5.71 4.44
C ILE A 50 2.65 -5.65 5.92
N LYS A 51 2.87 -6.82 6.53
CA LYS A 51 3.25 -6.94 7.95
C LYS A 51 4.73 -6.55 8.14
N MET A 52 5.02 -5.26 8.07
CA MET A 52 6.37 -4.73 8.23
C MET A 52 6.95 -5.01 9.62
N THR A 53 6.10 -5.06 10.64
CA THR A 53 6.48 -5.40 12.01
C THR A 53 7.15 -6.78 12.12
N ALA A 54 6.84 -7.72 11.21
CA ALA A 54 7.46 -9.05 11.18
C ALA A 54 8.94 -9.04 10.76
N VAL A 55 9.41 -7.98 10.10
CA VAL A 55 10.79 -7.85 9.60
C VAL A 55 11.56 -6.74 10.30
N ARG A 56 10.97 -6.07 11.29
CA ARG A 56 11.57 -4.93 12.00
C ARG A 56 12.98 -5.19 12.48
N ASP A 57 13.21 -6.30 13.19
CA ASP A 57 14.52 -6.59 13.79
C ASP A 57 15.59 -6.83 12.73
N ARG A 58 15.22 -7.41 11.58
CA ARG A 58 16.11 -7.57 10.43
C ARG A 58 16.44 -6.22 9.78
N LEU A 59 15.46 -5.32 9.67
CA LEU A 59 15.67 -3.97 9.14
C LEU A 59 16.62 -3.17 10.04
N LEU A 60 16.45 -3.25 11.36
CA LEU A 60 17.37 -2.63 12.32
C LEU A 60 18.78 -3.19 12.20
N ALA A 61 18.93 -4.52 12.12
CA ALA A 61 20.24 -5.16 11.94
C ALA A 61 20.91 -4.75 10.62
N ASN A 62 20.15 -4.67 9.53
CA ASN A 62 20.66 -4.21 8.24
C ASN A 62 21.07 -2.73 8.29
N ASN A 63 20.33 -1.88 8.97
CA ASN A 63 20.68 -0.46 9.16
C ASN A 63 22.03 -0.28 9.82
N GLU A 64 22.41 -1.16 10.75
CA GLU A 64 23.73 -1.12 11.39
C GLU A 64 24.91 -1.31 10.41
N THR A 65 24.70 -2.02 9.31
CA THR A 65 25.73 -2.27 8.29
C THR A 65 25.92 -1.08 7.33
N VAL A 66 25.00 -0.12 7.32
CA VAL A 66 25.06 1.05 6.42
C VAL A 66 25.94 2.14 6.99
N ASN A 67 26.79 2.71 6.14
CA ASN A 67 27.58 3.91 6.47
C ASN A 67 26.78 5.16 6.08
N TRP A 68 26.10 5.75 7.05
CA TRP A 68 25.27 6.93 6.87
C TRP A 68 26.09 8.22 6.83
N MET A 69 25.76 9.11 5.88
CA MET A 69 26.27 10.47 5.79
C MET A 69 25.11 11.47 5.68
N PRO A 70 24.82 12.26 6.72
CA PRO A 70 25.47 12.31 8.03
C PRO A 70 25.11 11.08 8.91
N ASP A 71 26.03 10.69 9.78
CA ASP A 71 25.95 9.48 10.62
C ASP A 71 24.78 9.50 11.63
N ASN A 72 24.37 10.68 12.09
CA ASN A 72 23.26 10.84 13.01
C ASN A 72 21.89 10.37 12.45
N ILE A 73 21.78 10.17 11.13
CA ILE A 73 20.57 9.61 10.51
C ILE A 73 20.36 8.16 10.93
N LYS A 74 21.46 7.38 11.07
CA LYS A 74 21.42 5.95 11.39
C LYS A 74 20.56 5.63 12.62
N HIS A 75 20.88 6.24 13.75
CA HIS A 75 20.16 6.03 15.03
C HIS A 75 19.14 7.13 15.33
N GLY A 76 19.20 8.24 14.59
CA GLY A 76 18.25 9.35 14.68
C GLY A 76 17.00 9.08 13.87
N ARG A 77 16.80 9.88 12.81
CA ARG A 77 15.54 9.88 12.05
C ARG A 77 15.19 8.52 11.45
N PHE A 78 16.13 7.85 10.80
CA PHE A 78 15.85 6.56 10.15
C PHE A 78 15.78 5.42 11.17
N GLY A 79 16.70 5.37 12.15
CA GLY A 79 16.66 4.38 13.23
C GLY A 79 15.34 4.46 14.00
N ASN A 80 14.93 5.65 14.43
CA ASN A 80 13.64 5.86 15.10
C ASN A 80 12.44 5.44 14.24
N PHE A 81 12.49 5.67 12.93
CA PHE A 81 11.45 5.20 12.01
C PHE A 81 11.37 3.67 12.01
N LEU A 82 12.50 2.98 11.93
CA LEU A 82 12.56 1.51 11.95
C LEU A 82 12.12 0.92 13.29
N GLU A 83 12.52 1.53 14.41
CA GLU A 83 12.12 1.10 15.76
C GLU A 83 10.60 1.17 15.96
N ASN A 84 9.98 2.20 15.41
CA ASN A 84 8.55 2.46 15.52
C ASN A 84 7.77 2.06 14.26
N ILE A 85 8.33 1.18 13.43
CA ILE A 85 7.69 0.77 12.18
C ILE A 85 6.34 0.14 12.43
N ILE A 86 5.36 0.55 11.66
CA ILE A 86 4.01 0.00 11.63
C ILE A 86 3.79 -0.80 10.34
N ASP A 87 2.76 -1.63 10.32
CA ASP A 87 2.37 -2.36 9.13
C ASP A 87 1.94 -1.39 8.03
N TRP A 88 2.38 -1.63 6.81
CA TRP A 88 2.19 -0.72 5.69
C TRP A 88 0.88 -0.98 4.97
N GLY A 89 -0.03 -0.03 5.01
CA GLY A 89 -1.25 -0.03 4.19
C GLY A 89 -0.91 0.15 2.72
N LEU A 90 -0.91 -0.96 1.99
CA LEU A 90 -0.36 -1.05 0.64
C LEU A 90 -1.35 -0.66 -0.46
N SER A 91 -2.63 -0.98 -0.28
CA SER A 91 -3.63 -0.81 -1.34
C SER A 91 -4.13 0.61 -1.48
N ARG A 92 -4.47 0.99 -2.71
CA ARG A 92 -5.06 2.28 -3.07
C ARG A 92 -6.30 2.07 -3.93
N SER A 93 -7.39 2.76 -3.58
CA SER A 93 -8.63 2.81 -4.38
C SER A 93 -8.46 3.78 -5.54
N ARG A 94 -7.67 3.38 -6.54
CA ARG A 94 -7.35 4.15 -7.75
C ARG A 94 -7.63 3.31 -8.98
N TYR A 95 -7.93 3.97 -10.11
CA TYR A 95 -8.06 3.27 -11.37
C TYR A 95 -6.70 2.90 -11.95
N TRP A 96 -5.79 3.89 -12.06
CA TRP A 96 -4.46 3.68 -12.63
C TRP A 96 -3.40 3.42 -11.55
N GLY A 97 -2.56 2.45 -11.82
CA GLY A 97 -1.46 1.98 -10.99
C GLY A 97 -1.23 0.50 -11.21
N THR A 98 -0.23 -0.08 -10.57
CA THR A 98 0.04 -1.52 -10.59
C THR A 98 -1.06 -2.28 -9.87
N PRO A 99 -1.86 -3.13 -10.54
CA PRO A 99 -2.93 -3.88 -9.90
C PRO A 99 -2.39 -4.84 -8.83
N LEU A 100 -3.07 -4.91 -7.68
CA LEU A 100 -2.75 -5.94 -6.68
C LEU A 100 -3.00 -7.34 -7.26
N PRO A 101 -1.99 -8.24 -7.25
CA PRO A 101 -2.12 -9.58 -7.84
C PRO A 101 -2.82 -10.56 -6.89
N ILE A 102 -3.97 -10.15 -6.34
CA ILE A 102 -4.74 -10.92 -5.35
C ILE A 102 -6.11 -11.25 -5.92
N TRP A 103 -6.49 -12.51 -5.86
CA TRP A 103 -7.82 -12.99 -6.21
C TRP A 103 -8.53 -13.54 -4.98
N GLU A 104 -9.80 -13.23 -4.86
CA GLU A 104 -10.66 -13.70 -3.77
C GLU A 104 -11.80 -14.56 -4.29
N CYS A 105 -12.08 -15.63 -3.56
CA CYS A 105 -13.21 -16.52 -3.79
C CYS A 105 -14.38 -16.21 -2.83
N GLY A 106 -15.60 -16.45 -3.26
CA GLY A 106 -16.78 -16.38 -2.40
C GLY A 106 -16.74 -17.31 -1.19
N CYS A 107 -15.89 -18.35 -1.18
CA CYS A 107 -15.64 -19.21 -0.01
C CYS A 107 -14.71 -18.60 1.03
N GLY A 108 -14.12 -17.43 0.75
CA GLY A 108 -13.16 -16.75 1.62
C GLY A 108 -11.69 -17.06 1.32
N HIS A 109 -11.41 -18.00 0.39
CA HIS A 109 -10.04 -18.29 -0.03
C HIS A 109 -9.45 -17.10 -0.81
N LYS A 110 -8.18 -16.79 -0.54
CA LYS A 110 -7.41 -15.74 -1.20
C LYS A 110 -6.15 -16.34 -1.81
N HIS A 111 -5.84 -15.92 -3.03
CA HIS A 111 -4.64 -16.36 -3.72
C HIS A 111 -3.88 -15.16 -4.27
N VAL A 112 -2.56 -15.17 -4.10
CA VAL A 112 -1.64 -14.15 -4.59
C VAL A 112 -0.84 -14.73 -5.73
N ILE A 113 -0.99 -14.17 -6.92
CA ILE A 113 -0.26 -14.59 -8.12
C ILE A 113 1.17 -14.01 -8.09
N GLY A 114 2.16 -14.87 -8.26
CA GLY A 114 3.57 -14.53 -8.23
C GLY A 114 4.24 -14.38 -9.61
N SER A 115 3.62 -14.89 -10.69
CA SER A 115 4.16 -14.76 -12.04
C SER A 115 3.07 -14.78 -13.12
N ILE A 116 3.45 -14.39 -14.35
CA ILE A 116 2.56 -14.46 -15.51
C ILE A 116 2.23 -15.93 -15.86
N GLU A 117 3.20 -16.82 -15.69
CA GLU A 117 3.03 -18.26 -15.93
C GLU A 117 1.97 -18.83 -14.99
N GLU A 118 2.06 -18.52 -13.70
CA GLU A 118 1.07 -18.92 -12.70
C GLU A 118 -0.31 -18.36 -13.01
N LEU A 119 -0.38 -17.07 -13.43
CA LEU A 119 -1.64 -16.45 -13.85
C LEU A 119 -2.28 -17.19 -15.02
N LYS A 120 -1.50 -17.61 -16.00
CA LYS A 120 -1.97 -18.37 -17.16
C LYS A 120 -2.40 -19.78 -16.79
N GLU A 121 -1.66 -20.45 -15.93
CA GLU A 121 -1.95 -21.81 -15.48
C GLU A 121 -3.26 -21.89 -14.67
N MET A 122 -3.46 -20.93 -13.76
CA MET A 122 -4.65 -20.89 -12.91
C MET A 122 -5.85 -20.19 -13.56
N GLY A 123 -5.59 -19.39 -14.59
CA GLY A 123 -6.60 -18.56 -15.26
C GLY A 123 -7.58 -19.40 -16.07
N ILE A 124 -8.89 -19.16 -15.86
CA ILE A 124 -9.95 -19.81 -16.65
C ILE A 124 -10.03 -19.22 -18.06
N ASN A 125 -9.74 -17.93 -18.19
CA ASN A 125 -9.90 -17.12 -19.40
C ASN A 125 -8.74 -16.15 -19.61
N CYS A 126 -7.52 -16.52 -19.20
CA CYS A 126 -6.34 -15.68 -19.32
C CYS A 126 -5.81 -15.72 -20.78
N PRO A 127 -5.72 -14.60 -21.51
CA PRO A 127 -5.09 -14.54 -22.82
C PRO A 127 -3.59 -14.79 -22.76
N ASP A 128 -3.01 -15.29 -23.86
CA ASP A 128 -1.55 -15.51 -23.94
C ASP A 128 -0.74 -14.23 -23.89
N ASP A 129 -1.31 -13.13 -24.39
CA ASP A 129 -0.74 -11.79 -24.44
C ASP A 129 -1.40 -10.84 -23.42
N ILE A 130 -1.73 -11.35 -22.24
CA ILE A 130 -2.44 -10.58 -21.20
C ILE A 130 -1.75 -9.26 -20.87
N GLU A 131 -2.50 -8.18 -20.95
CA GLU A 131 -2.12 -6.87 -20.42
C GLU A 131 -2.40 -6.82 -18.90
N LEU A 132 -1.36 -6.60 -18.09
CA LEU A 132 -1.45 -6.66 -16.63
C LEU A 132 -2.05 -5.41 -15.98
N HIS A 133 -2.43 -4.38 -16.77
CA HIS A 133 -3.13 -3.20 -16.27
C HIS A 133 -4.65 -3.37 -16.32
N LYS A 134 -5.33 -2.50 -15.60
CA LYS A 134 -6.79 -2.36 -15.70
C LYS A 134 -7.19 -1.80 -17.07
N PRO A 135 -8.31 -2.23 -17.65
CA PRO A 135 -9.30 -3.16 -17.08
C PRO A 135 -8.99 -4.64 -17.35
N TYR A 136 -7.98 -4.95 -18.17
CA TYR A 136 -7.74 -6.26 -18.76
C TYR A 136 -7.50 -7.35 -17.71
N VAL A 137 -6.61 -7.11 -16.74
CA VAL A 137 -6.32 -8.07 -15.66
C VAL A 137 -7.53 -8.30 -14.74
N ASP A 138 -8.45 -7.35 -14.63
CA ASP A 138 -9.67 -7.47 -13.82
C ASP A 138 -10.65 -8.49 -14.40
N GLU A 139 -10.57 -8.75 -15.70
CA GLU A 139 -11.42 -9.71 -16.41
C GLU A 139 -10.93 -11.15 -16.22
N VAL A 140 -9.68 -11.35 -15.83
CA VAL A 140 -9.11 -12.68 -15.60
C VAL A 140 -9.70 -13.29 -14.33
N LYS A 141 -10.33 -14.46 -14.47
CA LYS A 141 -10.83 -15.28 -13.38
C LYS A 141 -9.90 -16.45 -13.12
N LEU A 142 -9.74 -16.81 -11.84
CA LEU A 142 -8.98 -18.00 -11.47
C LEU A 142 -9.92 -19.08 -10.96
N LYS A 143 -9.48 -20.33 -11.04
CA LYS A 143 -10.17 -21.43 -10.42
C LYS A 143 -9.72 -21.58 -8.97
N CYS A 144 -10.64 -21.52 -8.03
CA CYS A 144 -10.34 -21.67 -6.61
C CYS A 144 -9.85 -23.09 -6.31
N PRO A 145 -8.68 -23.25 -5.69
CA PRO A 145 -8.15 -24.57 -5.35
C PRO A 145 -8.94 -25.25 -4.21
N GLU A 146 -9.63 -24.47 -3.37
CA GLU A 146 -10.37 -25.00 -2.22
C GLU A 146 -11.77 -25.50 -2.59
N CYS A 147 -12.53 -24.73 -3.38
CA CYS A 147 -13.92 -25.06 -3.65
C CYS A 147 -14.24 -25.26 -5.14
N GLY A 148 -13.27 -25.05 -6.03
CA GLY A 148 -13.46 -25.13 -7.48
C GLY A 148 -14.27 -23.98 -8.10
N GLY A 149 -14.73 -23.03 -7.30
CA GLY A 149 -15.46 -21.83 -7.76
C GLY A 149 -14.56 -20.80 -8.43
N GLU A 150 -15.18 -19.76 -9.00
CA GLU A 150 -14.44 -18.65 -9.61
C GLU A 150 -13.93 -17.67 -8.55
N MET A 151 -12.69 -17.21 -8.74
CA MET A 151 -12.07 -16.15 -7.98
C MET A 151 -12.00 -14.89 -8.83
N THR A 152 -12.20 -13.75 -8.19
CA THR A 152 -12.14 -12.42 -8.81
C THR A 152 -11.01 -11.62 -8.20
N ARG A 153 -10.27 -10.86 -9.04
CA ARG A 153 -9.22 -9.97 -8.56
C ARG A 153 -9.82 -8.84 -7.69
N VAL A 154 -9.10 -8.49 -6.63
CA VAL A 154 -9.42 -7.32 -5.80
C VAL A 154 -9.26 -6.03 -6.60
N PRO A 155 -10.14 -5.01 -6.45
CA PRO A 155 -10.16 -3.85 -7.34
C PRO A 155 -9.02 -2.86 -7.13
N GLU A 156 -8.29 -2.97 -6.03
CA GLU A 156 -7.27 -2.03 -5.65
C GLU A 156 -6.01 -2.13 -6.52
N VAL A 157 -5.21 -1.06 -6.48
CA VAL A 157 -3.85 -1.01 -7.01
C VAL A 157 -2.84 -0.86 -5.87
N ILE A 158 -1.58 -1.16 -6.15
CA ILE A 158 -0.48 -1.02 -5.19
C ILE A 158 -0.13 0.46 -5.02
N ASP A 159 0.34 0.83 -3.83
CA ASP A 159 0.97 2.12 -3.57
C ASP A 159 2.19 2.32 -4.46
N CYS A 160 2.29 3.46 -5.13
CA CYS A 160 3.41 3.79 -6.02
C CYS A 160 4.79 3.76 -5.33
N TRP A 161 4.84 3.90 -4.01
CA TRP A 161 6.08 3.73 -3.23
C TRP A 161 6.57 2.29 -3.21
N PHE A 162 5.68 1.32 -3.38
CA PHE A 162 6.08 -0.08 -3.56
C PHE A 162 6.78 -0.27 -4.91
N ASP A 163 6.22 0.28 -5.99
CA ASP A 163 6.83 0.21 -7.31
C ASP A 163 8.23 0.83 -7.29
N SER A 164 8.36 2.03 -6.71
CA SER A 164 9.63 2.71 -6.53
C SER A 164 10.63 1.89 -5.70
N GLY A 165 10.20 1.37 -4.55
CA GLY A 165 11.04 0.58 -3.64
C GLY A 165 11.46 -0.78 -4.21
N SER A 166 10.73 -1.33 -5.18
CA SER A 166 11.05 -2.59 -5.84
C SER A 166 12.08 -2.46 -6.96
N MET A 167 12.34 -1.26 -7.47
CA MET A 167 13.22 -1.03 -8.63
C MET A 167 14.62 -1.63 -8.53
N PRO A 168 15.29 -1.69 -7.37
CA PRO A 168 16.62 -2.31 -7.28
C PRO A 168 16.68 -3.75 -7.80
N PHE A 169 15.58 -4.51 -7.72
CA PHE A 169 15.48 -5.87 -8.23
C PHE A 169 14.53 -6.00 -9.43
N ALA A 170 13.44 -5.23 -9.47
CA ALA A 170 12.44 -5.31 -10.53
C ALA A 170 12.99 -4.91 -11.90
N GLN A 171 13.86 -3.90 -11.98
CA GLN A 171 14.50 -3.49 -13.23
C GLN A 171 15.32 -4.58 -13.90
N LEU A 172 15.77 -5.57 -13.16
CA LEU A 172 16.52 -6.74 -13.66
C LEU A 172 15.64 -7.97 -13.84
N HIS A 173 14.35 -7.87 -13.53
CA HIS A 173 13.41 -9.00 -13.49
C HIS A 173 13.88 -10.13 -12.55
N TYR A 174 14.58 -9.76 -11.47
CA TYR A 174 15.01 -10.70 -10.44
C TYR A 174 13.79 -11.15 -9.61
N PRO A 175 13.68 -12.42 -9.22
CA PRO A 175 14.66 -13.52 -9.33
C PRO A 175 14.55 -14.37 -10.59
N PHE A 176 13.69 -14.04 -11.54
CA PHE A 176 13.39 -14.85 -12.72
C PHE A 176 14.48 -14.76 -13.78
N GLU A 177 15.07 -13.57 -13.95
CA GLU A 177 16.13 -13.29 -14.91
C GLU A 177 17.29 -12.53 -14.26
N ASN A 178 18.41 -12.41 -14.98
CA ASN A 178 19.58 -11.58 -14.65
C ASN A 178 20.13 -11.75 -13.22
N LYS A 179 20.04 -12.95 -12.65
CA LYS A 179 20.44 -13.22 -11.27
C LYS A 179 21.90 -12.84 -10.98
N GLU A 180 22.82 -13.24 -11.86
CA GLU A 180 24.24 -12.90 -11.69
C GLU A 180 24.50 -11.39 -11.73
N LEU A 181 23.77 -10.68 -12.57
CA LEU A 181 23.87 -9.22 -12.67
C LEU A 181 23.34 -8.55 -11.40
N PHE A 182 22.21 -9.02 -10.88
CA PHE A 182 21.66 -8.56 -9.62
C PHE A 182 22.64 -8.77 -8.46
N GLU A 183 23.18 -9.97 -8.31
CA GLU A 183 24.11 -10.31 -7.23
C GLU A 183 25.42 -9.48 -7.25
N LYS A 184 25.80 -8.94 -8.41
CA LYS A 184 26.94 -8.02 -8.55
C LYS A 184 26.63 -6.58 -8.17
N HIS A 185 25.37 -6.16 -8.29
CA HIS A 185 24.97 -4.76 -8.12
C HIS A 185 24.12 -4.49 -6.88
N PHE A 186 23.68 -5.55 -6.19
CA PHE A 186 22.89 -5.42 -4.97
C PHE A 186 23.62 -6.06 -3.77
N PRO A 187 23.72 -5.35 -2.62
CA PRO A 187 23.25 -3.96 -2.40
C PRO A 187 24.12 -2.93 -3.13
N ALA A 188 23.55 -1.73 -3.38
CA ALA A 188 24.27 -0.64 -4.02
C ALA A 188 25.43 -0.14 -3.12
N ASP A 189 26.57 0.19 -3.74
CA ASP A 189 27.73 0.72 -3.03
C ASP A 189 27.52 2.15 -2.51
N PHE A 190 26.69 2.92 -3.21
CA PHE A 190 26.40 4.31 -2.85
C PHE A 190 24.96 4.68 -3.24
N ILE A 191 24.24 5.31 -2.29
CA ILE A 191 22.90 5.87 -2.51
C ILE A 191 22.90 7.31 -2.02
N SER A 192 22.41 8.23 -2.86
CA SER A 192 22.20 9.63 -2.49
C SER A 192 20.73 9.99 -2.69
N GLU A 193 20.04 10.23 -1.60
CA GLU A 193 18.62 10.52 -1.56
C GLU A 193 18.28 11.71 -0.67
N ALA A 194 17.11 12.29 -0.86
CA ALA A 194 16.61 13.36 -0.01
C ALA A 194 16.17 12.80 1.36
N ILE A 195 16.20 13.65 2.39
CA ILE A 195 15.91 13.28 3.78
C ILE A 195 14.46 12.77 3.99
N ASP A 196 13.54 13.10 3.09
CA ASP A 196 12.17 12.59 3.12
C ASP A 196 12.08 11.07 2.88
N GLN A 197 13.11 10.45 2.30
CA GLN A 197 13.21 8.99 2.17
C GLN A 197 13.48 8.26 3.49
N THR A 198 13.71 8.97 4.57
CA THR A 198 13.97 8.41 5.90
C THR A 198 12.75 8.44 6.84
N ARG A 199 11.55 8.36 6.27
CA ARG A 199 10.27 8.37 7.03
C ARG A 199 9.22 7.44 6.42
#